data_96bb0c76b1e3323fcfeacfff2f71dfc0
#
_entry.id   96bb0c76b1e3323fcfeacfff2f71dfc0
#
_cell.length_a   1.000
_cell.length_b   1.000
_cell.length_c   1.000
_cell.angle_alpha   90.00
_cell.angle_beta   90.00
_cell.angle_gamma   90.00
#
_symmetry.space_group_name_H-M   'P 1'
#
loop_
_entity.id
_entity.type
_entity.pdbx_description
1 polymer ?
#
loop_
_entity_poly.entity_id
_entity_poly.type
_entity_poly.pdbx_seq_one_letter_code
_entity_poly.pdbx_strand_id
1 'polypeptide(L)'
;RRVCAGERDEMMSGLDRIIEKINADSLASCREIADQAQKKAQDIAEDANAHAEKAYSDIIADAEKKAQSILNMSEANISGIARRAELSAKVEAVDAAIEAAYDAMCNMGADDYFAALEKLAVRNACKGEGELRLSKRDLDRVPSGFADRINAALTDGSVKLSGQSADIDNGFILVYGDIEMNCTFRALINEQKDIVRE
;
A
#
# COMPACT_ATOMS: atom_id res chain seq x y z
N ARG A 1 26.83 89.42 -74.51
CA ARG A 1 27.44 88.25 -75.11
C ARG A 1 27.22 87.05 -74.19
N ARG A 2 26.33 86.16 -74.62
CA ARG A 2 26.16 84.83 -74.08
C ARG A 2 27.40 84.00 -74.49
N VAL A 3 27.98 83.34 -73.51
CA VAL A 3 28.88 82.24 -73.79
C VAL A 3 28.42 81.07 -72.94
N CYS A 4 28.21 80.01 -73.62
CA CYS A 4 27.65 78.72 -73.37
C CYS A 4 28.11 78.08 -72.06
N ALA A 5 27.12 77.71 -71.26
CA ALA A 5 27.25 76.71 -70.22
C ALA A 5 26.92 75.35 -70.93
N GLY A 6 27.88 74.63 -71.42
CA GLY A 6 27.54 73.39 -72.11
C GLY A 6 28.68 72.49 -72.54
N GLU A 7 29.83 72.52 -71.91
CA GLU A 7 30.90 71.61 -72.32
C GLU A 7 31.87 71.23 -71.16
N ARG A 8 31.28 70.81 -70.04
CA ARG A 8 32.06 70.27 -68.92
C ARG A 8 31.74 68.79 -68.56
N ASP A 9 30.93 68.20 -69.39
CA ASP A 9 30.39 66.83 -69.02
C ASP A 9 31.00 65.67 -69.91
N GLU A 10 31.98 65.95 -70.74
CA GLU A 10 32.46 64.96 -71.70
C GLU A 10 33.94 64.49 -71.58
N MET A 11 34.58 64.67 -70.49
CA MET A 11 35.90 64.03 -70.32
C MET A 11 36.14 63.51 -68.93
N MET A 12 35.23 62.64 -68.46
CA MET A 12 35.67 61.70 -67.44
C MET A 12 36.76 60.80 -68.02
N SER A 13 37.94 60.84 -67.44
CA SER A 13 39.06 60.01 -67.87
C SER A 13 38.66 58.52 -67.78
N GLY A 14 39.18 57.65 -68.66
CA GLY A 14 38.87 56.20 -68.56
C GLY A 14 39.20 55.62 -67.20
N LEU A 15 40.10 56.28 -66.46
CA LEU A 15 40.41 55.92 -65.05
C LEU A 15 39.25 56.26 -64.12
N ASP A 16 38.63 57.40 -64.28
CA ASP A 16 37.47 57.83 -63.43
C ASP A 16 36.27 56.85 -63.56
N ARG A 17 36.01 56.39 -64.79
CA ARG A 17 34.96 55.37 -65.05
C ARG A 17 35.30 54.03 -64.43
N ILE A 18 36.54 53.62 -64.36
CA ILE A 18 36.97 52.38 -63.71
C ILE A 18 36.81 52.50 -62.19
N ILE A 19 37.25 53.64 -61.62
CA ILE A 19 37.07 53.91 -60.16
C ILE A 19 35.57 53.93 -59.78
N GLU A 20 34.72 54.56 -60.57
CA GLU A 20 33.27 54.61 -60.33
C GLU A 20 32.65 53.22 -60.43
N LYS A 21 33.09 52.41 -61.39
CA LYS A 21 32.64 51.00 -61.50
C LYS A 21 33.07 50.17 -60.29
N ILE A 22 34.32 50.27 -59.88
CA ILE A 22 34.84 49.55 -58.71
C ILE A 22 34.03 49.95 -57.43
N ASN A 23 33.82 51.27 -57.29
CA ASN A 23 33.03 51.75 -56.14
C ASN A 23 31.55 51.26 -56.16
N ALA A 24 30.92 51.25 -57.36
CA ALA A 24 29.55 50.72 -57.54
C ALA A 24 29.51 49.23 -57.25
N ASP A 25 30.45 48.45 -57.79
CA ASP A 25 30.48 47.00 -57.51
C ASP A 25 30.81 46.69 -56.07
N SER A 26 31.68 47.50 -55.40
CA SER A 26 31.95 47.38 -53.97
C SER A 26 30.73 47.68 -53.14
N LEU A 27 29.99 48.76 -53.43
CA LEU A 27 28.71 49.10 -52.74
C LEU A 27 27.64 48.03 -52.93
N ALA A 28 27.56 47.47 -54.17
CA ALA A 28 26.61 46.38 -54.44
C ALA A 28 26.97 45.13 -53.60
N SER A 29 28.26 44.75 -53.56
CA SER A 29 28.72 43.64 -52.75
C SER A 29 28.49 43.87 -51.22
N CYS A 30 28.73 45.08 -50.73
CA CYS A 30 28.46 45.44 -49.33
C CYS A 30 26.95 45.33 -49.00
N ARG A 31 26.08 45.77 -49.90
CA ARG A 31 24.62 45.62 -49.71
C ARG A 31 24.22 44.16 -49.71
N GLU A 32 24.69 43.38 -50.62
CA GLU A 32 24.40 41.94 -50.68
C GLU A 32 24.84 41.22 -49.41
N ILE A 33 26.04 41.52 -48.91
CA ILE A 33 26.51 40.96 -47.62
C ILE A 33 25.61 41.40 -46.46
N ALA A 34 25.24 42.68 -46.41
CA ALA A 34 24.35 43.18 -45.36
C ALA A 34 22.96 42.52 -45.43
N ASP A 35 22.37 42.37 -46.61
CA ASP A 35 21.07 41.72 -46.81
C ASP A 35 21.12 40.23 -46.43
N GLN A 36 22.20 39.54 -46.83
CA GLN A 36 22.42 38.14 -46.44
C GLN A 36 22.61 38.00 -44.92
N ALA A 37 23.34 38.91 -44.28
CA ALA A 37 23.53 38.91 -42.84
C ALA A 37 22.19 39.17 -42.10
N GLN A 38 21.42 40.12 -42.59
CA GLN A 38 20.10 40.42 -42.04
C GLN A 38 19.13 39.25 -42.17
N LYS A 39 19.10 38.60 -43.33
CA LYS A 39 18.27 37.40 -43.56
C LYS A 39 18.68 36.28 -42.62
N LYS A 40 19.98 35.99 -42.50
CA LYS A 40 20.46 34.98 -41.55
C LYS A 40 20.10 35.30 -40.10
N ALA A 41 20.19 36.58 -39.71
CA ALA A 41 19.77 37.00 -38.38
C ALA A 41 18.26 36.77 -38.12
N GLN A 42 17.44 37.03 -39.14
CA GLN A 42 15.98 36.74 -39.06
C GLN A 42 15.72 35.23 -38.97
N ASP A 43 16.35 34.43 -39.83
CA ASP A 43 16.20 32.97 -39.82
C ASP A 43 16.59 32.40 -38.44
N ILE A 44 17.69 32.85 -37.86
CA ILE A 44 18.14 32.43 -36.50
C ILE A 44 17.12 32.85 -35.43
N ALA A 45 16.57 34.06 -35.53
CA ALA A 45 15.55 34.54 -34.57
C ALA A 45 14.25 33.73 -34.67
N GLU A 46 13.79 33.43 -35.88
CA GLU A 46 12.61 32.61 -36.14
C GLU A 46 12.79 31.18 -35.61
N ASP A 47 13.91 30.54 -35.90
CA ASP A 47 14.26 29.22 -35.40
C ASP A 47 14.33 29.19 -33.87
N ALA A 48 15.00 30.19 -33.28
CA ALA A 48 15.08 30.31 -31.83
C ALA A 48 13.69 30.46 -31.16
N ASN A 49 12.82 31.28 -31.74
CA ASN A 49 11.45 31.43 -31.25
C ASN A 49 10.63 30.12 -31.39
N ALA A 50 10.74 29.44 -32.52
CA ALA A 50 10.04 28.16 -32.73
C ALA A 50 10.52 27.09 -31.75
N HIS A 51 11.81 27.03 -31.48
CA HIS A 51 12.38 26.14 -30.46
C HIS A 51 11.91 26.51 -29.05
N ALA A 52 11.85 27.79 -28.72
CA ALA A 52 11.37 28.26 -27.42
C ALA A 52 9.89 27.95 -27.21
N GLU A 53 9.03 28.18 -28.20
CA GLU A 53 7.62 27.86 -28.16
C GLU A 53 7.37 26.34 -27.98
N LYS A 54 8.12 25.53 -28.70
CA LYS A 54 8.06 24.08 -28.57
C LYS A 54 8.49 23.63 -27.17
N ALA A 55 9.62 24.13 -26.67
CA ALA A 55 10.09 23.81 -25.33
C ALA A 55 9.10 24.24 -24.25
N TYR A 56 8.49 25.41 -24.39
CA TYR A 56 7.43 25.87 -23.49
C TYR A 56 6.23 24.95 -23.50
N SER A 57 5.74 24.59 -24.70
CA SER A 57 4.62 23.65 -24.85
C SER A 57 4.90 22.29 -24.23
N ASP A 58 6.09 21.74 -24.45
CA ASP A 58 6.52 20.45 -23.90
C ASP A 58 6.57 20.50 -22.36
N ILE A 59 7.10 21.59 -21.79
CA ILE A 59 7.15 21.78 -20.32
C ILE A 59 5.76 21.84 -19.71
N ILE A 60 4.84 22.57 -20.32
CA ILE A 60 3.44 22.68 -19.84
C ILE A 60 2.75 21.31 -19.93
N ALA A 61 2.87 20.62 -21.06
CA ALA A 61 2.27 19.30 -21.24
C ALA A 61 2.81 18.28 -20.22
N ASP A 62 4.11 18.30 -19.93
CA ASP A 62 4.73 17.46 -18.90
C ASP A 62 4.26 17.84 -17.48
N ALA A 63 4.11 19.12 -17.19
CA ALA A 63 3.60 19.58 -15.91
C ALA A 63 2.15 19.15 -15.68
N GLU A 64 1.29 19.27 -16.70
CA GLU A 64 -0.11 18.81 -16.65
C GLU A 64 -0.19 17.28 -16.42
N LYS A 65 0.61 16.51 -17.17
CA LYS A 65 0.71 15.06 -16.96
C LYS A 65 1.11 14.70 -15.54
N LYS A 66 2.11 15.38 -14.99
CA LYS A 66 2.57 15.14 -13.62
C LYS A 66 1.50 15.50 -12.60
N ALA A 67 0.82 16.63 -12.80
CA ALA A 67 -0.29 17.06 -11.94
C ALA A 67 -1.42 16.01 -11.94
N GLN A 68 -1.84 15.55 -13.11
CA GLN A 68 -2.86 14.52 -13.22
C GLN A 68 -2.43 13.20 -12.58
N SER A 69 -1.17 12.81 -12.76
CA SER A 69 -0.62 11.60 -12.11
C SER A 69 -0.65 11.70 -10.59
N ILE A 70 -0.30 12.86 -10.03
CA ILE A 70 -0.35 13.10 -8.58
C ILE A 70 -1.79 13.02 -8.06
N LEU A 71 -2.75 13.61 -8.77
CA LEU A 71 -4.16 13.53 -8.41
C LEU A 71 -4.67 12.08 -8.39
N ASN A 72 -4.41 11.34 -9.46
CA ASN A 72 -4.83 9.93 -9.55
C ASN A 72 -4.20 9.06 -8.45
N MET A 73 -2.91 9.29 -8.14
CA MET A 73 -2.21 8.60 -7.06
C MET A 73 -2.78 8.96 -5.69
N SER A 74 -3.15 10.22 -5.48
CA SER A 74 -3.78 10.68 -4.24
C SER A 74 -5.16 10.05 -4.04
N GLU A 75 -5.99 9.99 -5.06
CA GLU A 75 -7.30 9.34 -5.01
C GLU A 75 -7.18 7.83 -4.68
N ALA A 76 -6.24 7.14 -5.33
CA ALA A 76 -5.97 5.73 -5.04
C ALA A 76 -5.49 5.52 -3.59
N ASN A 77 -4.62 6.40 -3.09
CA ASN A 77 -4.14 6.37 -1.71
C ASN A 77 -5.27 6.60 -0.70
N ILE A 78 -6.13 7.60 -0.92
CA ILE A 78 -7.28 7.88 -0.06
C ILE A 78 -8.21 6.67 -0.01
N SER A 79 -8.53 6.09 -1.15
CA SER A 79 -9.35 4.87 -1.23
C SER A 79 -8.70 3.70 -0.49
N GLY A 80 -7.39 3.52 -0.61
CA GLY A 80 -6.63 2.50 0.11
C GLY A 80 -6.61 2.72 1.62
N ILE A 81 -6.48 3.96 2.08
CA ILE A 81 -6.55 4.31 3.51
C ILE A 81 -7.94 4.02 4.07
N ALA A 82 -8.99 4.44 3.37
CA ALA A 82 -10.38 4.22 3.79
C ALA A 82 -10.70 2.72 3.93
N ARG A 83 -10.30 1.90 2.96
CA ARG A 83 -10.49 0.44 3.02
C ARG A 83 -9.73 -0.21 4.18
N ARG A 84 -8.49 0.24 4.42
CA ARG A 84 -7.70 -0.28 5.56
C ARG A 84 -8.33 0.10 6.90
N ALA A 85 -8.82 1.33 7.04
CA ALA A 85 -9.50 1.78 8.25
C ALA A 85 -10.79 0.98 8.51
N GLU A 86 -11.59 0.72 7.47
CA GLU A 86 -12.79 -0.11 7.56
C GLU A 86 -12.45 -1.55 7.97
N LEU A 87 -11.42 -2.15 7.33
CA LEU A 87 -10.99 -3.50 7.67
C LEU A 87 -10.46 -3.58 9.11
N SER A 88 -9.65 -2.60 9.54
CA SER A 88 -9.16 -2.53 10.93
C SER A 88 -10.30 -2.48 11.93
N ALA A 89 -11.29 -1.62 11.69
CA ALA A 89 -12.45 -1.51 12.55
C ALA A 89 -13.27 -2.82 12.62
N LYS A 90 -13.40 -3.52 11.49
CA LYS A 90 -14.06 -4.84 11.46
C LYS A 90 -13.30 -5.88 12.27
N VAL A 91 -11.97 -5.96 12.11
CA VAL A 91 -11.11 -6.87 12.86
C VAL A 91 -11.17 -6.56 14.35
N GLU A 92 -11.08 -5.29 14.74
CA GLU A 92 -11.19 -4.85 16.14
C GLU A 92 -12.53 -5.23 16.76
N ALA A 93 -13.64 -5.06 16.03
CA ALA A 93 -14.97 -5.45 16.49
C ALA A 93 -15.10 -6.97 16.70
N VAL A 94 -14.55 -7.78 15.79
CA VAL A 94 -14.51 -9.24 15.91
C VAL A 94 -13.66 -9.66 17.11
N ASP A 95 -12.45 -9.08 17.25
CA ASP A 95 -11.58 -9.39 18.39
C ASP A 95 -12.23 -9.00 19.73
N ALA A 96 -12.90 -7.87 19.80
CA ALA A 96 -13.65 -7.46 20.99
C ALA A 96 -14.80 -8.42 21.32
N ALA A 97 -15.54 -8.91 20.32
CA ALA A 97 -16.58 -9.91 20.51
C ALA A 97 -16.02 -11.25 21.01
N ILE A 98 -14.89 -11.68 20.48
CA ILE A 98 -14.19 -12.89 20.91
C ILE A 98 -13.72 -12.78 22.37
N GLU A 99 -13.11 -11.66 22.75
CA GLU A 99 -12.68 -11.44 24.14
C GLU A 99 -13.89 -11.36 25.10
N ALA A 100 -14.97 -10.71 24.70
CA ALA A 100 -16.20 -10.69 25.50
C ALA A 100 -16.79 -12.10 25.67
N ALA A 101 -16.76 -12.93 24.65
CA ALA A 101 -17.20 -14.33 24.74
C ALA A 101 -16.29 -15.16 25.68
N TYR A 102 -14.96 -14.96 25.57
CA TYR A 102 -14.00 -15.59 26.46
C TYR A 102 -14.27 -15.20 27.93
N ASP A 103 -14.41 -13.91 28.18
CA ASP A 103 -14.73 -13.41 29.54
C ASP A 103 -16.04 -13.98 30.09
N ALA A 104 -17.07 -14.08 29.24
CA ALA A 104 -18.34 -14.69 29.63
C ALA A 104 -18.16 -16.18 29.99
N MET A 105 -17.36 -16.93 29.21
CA MET A 105 -17.04 -18.34 29.51
C MET A 105 -16.25 -18.48 30.80
N CYS A 106 -15.29 -17.60 31.06
CA CYS A 106 -14.49 -17.63 32.29
C CYS A 106 -15.31 -17.28 33.57
N ASN A 107 -16.33 -16.46 33.42
CA ASN A 107 -17.18 -15.97 34.50
C ASN A 107 -18.50 -16.76 34.66
N MET A 108 -18.65 -17.89 33.97
CA MET A 108 -19.81 -18.78 34.16
C MET A 108 -19.93 -19.29 35.60
N GLY A 109 -21.17 -19.55 36.03
CA GLY A 109 -21.43 -20.25 37.28
C GLY A 109 -20.71 -21.61 37.32
N ALA A 110 -20.38 -22.10 38.53
CA ALA A 110 -19.59 -23.34 38.64
C ALA A 110 -20.33 -24.54 37.97
N ASP A 111 -21.63 -24.64 38.11
CA ASP A 111 -22.41 -25.74 37.54
C ASP A 111 -22.36 -25.72 36.01
N ASP A 112 -22.60 -24.54 35.40
CA ASP A 112 -22.55 -24.37 33.94
C ASP A 112 -21.13 -24.55 33.38
N TYR A 113 -20.14 -24.07 34.12
CA TYR A 113 -18.74 -24.23 33.79
C TYR A 113 -18.33 -25.71 33.72
N PHE A 114 -18.61 -26.50 34.77
CA PHE A 114 -18.26 -27.92 34.74
C PHE A 114 -19.13 -28.72 33.77
N ALA A 115 -20.38 -28.34 33.53
CA ALA A 115 -21.19 -28.95 32.49
C ALA A 115 -20.60 -28.68 31.06
N ALA A 116 -20.06 -27.51 30.86
CA ALA A 116 -19.33 -27.19 29.59
C ALA A 116 -18.05 -28.01 29.45
N LEU A 117 -17.27 -28.14 30.54
CA LEU A 117 -16.04 -28.96 30.53
C LEU A 117 -16.38 -30.45 30.28
N GLU A 118 -17.46 -31.00 30.85
CA GLU A 118 -17.90 -32.37 30.57
C GLU A 118 -18.17 -32.59 29.09
N LYS A 119 -18.93 -31.70 28.45
CA LYS A 119 -19.21 -31.78 27.00
C LYS A 119 -17.97 -31.67 26.17
N LEU A 120 -17.04 -30.78 26.54
CA LEU A 120 -15.77 -30.61 25.84
C LEU A 120 -14.85 -31.83 26.01
N ALA A 121 -14.80 -32.41 27.21
CA ALA A 121 -14.02 -33.62 27.47
C ALA A 121 -14.56 -34.81 26.67
N VAL A 122 -15.89 -35.01 26.63
CA VAL A 122 -16.50 -36.07 25.80
C VAL A 122 -16.20 -35.89 24.32
N ARG A 123 -16.25 -34.64 23.84
CA ARG A 123 -15.99 -34.33 22.41
C ARG A 123 -14.53 -34.56 21.97
N ASN A 124 -13.58 -34.29 22.88
CA ASN A 124 -12.16 -34.36 22.60
C ASN A 124 -11.49 -35.63 23.13
N ALA A 125 -12.22 -36.52 23.79
CA ALA A 125 -11.68 -37.77 24.33
C ALA A 125 -11.23 -38.68 23.17
N CYS A 126 -10.05 -39.31 23.36
CA CYS A 126 -9.52 -40.32 22.47
C CYS A 126 -9.74 -41.72 23.03
N LYS A 127 -9.49 -42.76 22.18
CA LYS A 127 -9.52 -44.16 22.62
C LYS A 127 -8.36 -44.42 23.58
N GLY A 128 -8.65 -45.13 24.67
CA GLY A 128 -7.66 -45.49 25.68
C GLY A 128 -7.92 -44.86 27.05
N GLU A 129 -6.95 -45.00 27.93
CA GLU A 129 -6.98 -44.37 29.25
C GLU A 129 -6.35 -42.97 29.19
N GLY A 130 -7.15 -41.94 29.42
CA GLY A 130 -6.70 -40.56 29.48
C GLY A 130 -6.65 -40.01 30.91
N GLU A 131 -5.77 -39.04 31.13
CA GLU A 131 -5.68 -38.26 32.35
C GLU A 131 -6.15 -36.83 32.07
N LEU A 132 -7.14 -36.34 32.83
CA LEU A 132 -7.67 -34.98 32.74
C LEU A 132 -7.02 -34.13 33.83
N ARG A 133 -6.27 -33.12 33.42
CA ARG A 133 -5.60 -32.17 34.33
C ARG A 133 -6.33 -30.84 34.30
N LEU A 134 -6.76 -30.41 35.48
CA LEU A 134 -7.41 -29.12 35.70
C LEU A 134 -6.45 -28.09 36.29
N SER A 135 -6.86 -26.83 36.30
CA SER A 135 -6.18 -25.80 37.10
C SER A 135 -6.30 -26.11 38.59
N LYS A 136 -5.36 -25.58 39.38
CA LYS A 136 -5.45 -25.72 40.85
C LYS A 136 -6.77 -25.24 41.40
N ARG A 137 -7.27 -24.09 40.92
CA ARG A 137 -8.53 -23.50 41.28
C ARG A 137 -9.73 -24.43 40.99
N ASP A 138 -9.67 -25.13 39.85
CA ASP A 138 -10.77 -25.99 39.41
C ASP A 138 -10.73 -27.36 40.11
N LEU A 139 -9.55 -27.86 40.46
CA LEU A 139 -9.41 -29.05 41.29
C LEU A 139 -10.07 -28.88 42.68
N ASP A 140 -9.93 -27.70 43.27
CA ASP A 140 -10.49 -27.40 44.60
C ASP A 140 -12.01 -27.31 44.61
N ARG A 141 -12.66 -27.08 43.46
CA ARG A 141 -14.12 -26.89 43.32
C ARG A 141 -14.83 -27.90 42.42
N VAL A 142 -14.09 -28.90 41.90
CA VAL A 142 -14.66 -29.91 40.99
C VAL A 142 -15.81 -30.67 41.70
N PRO A 143 -16.98 -30.82 41.04
CA PRO A 143 -18.08 -31.56 41.62
C PRO A 143 -17.77 -33.05 41.77
N SER A 144 -18.27 -33.68 42.86
CA SER A 144 -18.16 -35.13 43.03
C SER A 144 -18.75 -35.89 41.85
N GLY A 145 -18.07 -36.95 41.40
CA GLY A 145 -18.53 -37.76 40.24
C GLY A 145 -18.33 -37.11 38.90
N PHE A 146 -17.52 -36.01 38.79
CA PHE A 146 -17.26 -35.35 37.52
C PHE A 146 -16.65 -36.29 36.47
N ALA A 147 -15.59 -37.04 36.85
CA ALA A 147 -14.98 -38.02 35.93
C ALA A 147 -15.93 -39.18 35.60
N ASP A 148 -16.79 -39.59 36.52
CA ASP A 148 -17.79 -40.65 36.30
C ASP A 148 -18.83 -40.22 35.25
N ARG A 149 -19.29 -38.97 35.30
CA ARG A 149 -20.23 -38.41 34.29
C ARG A 149 -19.60 -38.33 32.90
N ILE A 150 -18.32 -37.93 32.78
CA ILE A 150 -17.60 -37.95 31.50
C ILE A 150 -17.53 -39.40 31.01
N ASN A 151 -17.08 -40.35 31.84
CA ASN A 151 -16.93 -41.75 31.44
C ASN A 151 -18.27 -42.41 31.06
N ALA A 152 -19.38 -42.04 31.71
CA ALA A 152 -20.71 -42.53 31.35
C ALA A 152 -21.17 -42.05 29.95
N ALA A 153 -20.64 -40.93 29.47
CA ALA A 153 -20.96 -40.37 28.15
C ALA A 153 -19.97 -40.79 27.05
N LEU A 154 -18.84 -41.41 27.41
CA LEU A 154 -17.85 -41.92 26.46
C LEU A 154 -18.30 -43.27 25.87
N THR A 155 -18.14 -43.42 24.57
CA THR A 155 -18.40 -44.69 23.86
C THR A 155 -17.19 -45.60 23.91
N ASP A 156 -15.98 -45.03 23.85
CA ASP A 156 -14.72 -45.76 23.85
C ASP A 156 -13.68 -45.00 24.73
N GLY A 157 -12.93 -45.74 25.52
CA GLY A 157 -11.91 -45.17 26.42
C GLY A 157 -12.41 -44.75 27.79
N SER A 158 -11.52 -44.21 28.59
CA SER A 158 -11.82 -43.71 29.92
C SER A 158 -10.95 -42.50 30.27
N VAL A 159 -11.46 -41.63 31.12
CA VAL A 159 -10.72 -40.46 31.58
C VAL A 159 -10.69 -40.47 33.11
N LYS A 160 -9.50 -40.31 33.69
CA LYS A 160 -9.31 -40.17 35.12
C LYS A 160 -8.93 -38.74 35.44
N LEU A 161 -9.50 -38.18 36.52
CA LEU A 161 -9.09 -36.87 37.01
C LEU A 161 -7.73 -36.98 37.66
N SER A 162 -6.78 -36.18 37.22
CA SER A 162 -5.47 -36.08 37.83
C SER A 162 -5.51 -35.38 39.16
N GLY A 163 -4.73 -35.86 40.11
CA GLY A 163 -4.46 -35.15 41.37
C GLY A 163 -3.40 -34.02 41.17
N GLN A 164 -2.76 -33.94 40.00
CA GLN A 164 -1.78 -32.89 39.67
C GLN A 164 -2.48 -31.75 38.93
N SER A 165 -2.27 -30.52 39.40
CA SER A 165 -2.78 -29.35 38.69
C SER A 165 -1.95 -29.02 37.48
N ALA A 166 -2.61 -28.56 36.43
CA ALA A 166 -1.96 -27.92 35.28
C ALA A 166 -1.84 -26.40 35.49
N ASP A 167 -0.82 -25.80 34.90
CA ASP A 167 -0.63 -24.34 34.90
C ASP A 167 -1.45 -23.71 33.77
N ILE A 168 -2.75 -23.67 33.99
CA ILE A 168 -3.77 -23.14 33.07
C ILE A 168 -4.79 -22.30 33.85
N ASP A 169 -5.37 -21.30 33.18
CA ASP A 169 -6.39 -20.43 33.79
C ASP A 169 -7.78 -21.10 33.84
N ASN A 170 -8.22 -21.67 32.70
CA ASN A 170 -9.54 -22.26 32.54
C ASN A 170 -9.50 -23.40 31.53
N GLY A 171 -10.45 -24.33 31.63
CA GLY A 171 -10.47 -25.51 30.78
C GLY A 171 -9.68 -26.66 31.38
N PHE A 172 -9.12 -27.51 30.54
CA PHE A 172 -8.36 -28.70 30.96
C PHE A 172 -7.32 -29.11 29.92
N ILE A 173 -6.40 -29.97 30.33
CA ILE A 173 -5.48 -30.69 29.45
C ILE A 173 -5.84 -32.17 29.53
N LEU A 174 -6.01 -32.84 28.37
CA LEU A 174 -6.14 -34.28 28.25
C LEU A 174 -4.80 -34.90 27.89
N VAL A 175 -4.36 -35.89 28.64
CA VAL A 175 -3.10 -36.59 28.44
C VAL A 175 -3.37 -38.06 28.14
N TYR A 176 -2.90 -38.54 27.01
CA TYR A 176 -2.97 -39.93 26.56
C TYR A 176 -1.54 -40.43 26.27
N GLY A 177 -0.90 -41.05 27.25
CA GLY A 177 0.51 -41.45 27.10
C GLY A 177 1.41 -40.24 26.82
N ASP A 178 2.02 -40.18 25.64
CA ASP A 178 2.90 -39.09 25.23
C ASP A 178 2.17 -37.95 24.49
N ILE A 179 0.84 -38.02 24.36
CA ILE A 179 0.04 -37.01 23.67
C ILE A 179 -0.67 -36.14 24.68
N GLU A 180 -0.42 -34.83 24.63
CA GLU A 180 -1.13 -33.83 25.41
C GLU A 180 -2.04 -33.00 24.49
N MET A 181 -3.32 -32.92 24.81
CA MET A 181 -4.30 -32.10 24.12
C MET A 181 -4.71 -30.93 25.01
N ASN A 182 -4.43 -29.71 24.54
CA ASN A 182 -4.78 -28.49 25.24
C ASN A 182 -6.23 -28.10 24.92
N CYS A 183 -7.14 -28.35 25.86
CA CYS A 183 -8.56 -28.03 25.77
C CYS A 183 -8.91 -26.80 26.65
N THR A 184 -7.98 -25.86 26.81
CA THR A 184 -8.29 -24.58 27.48
C THR A 184 -9.21 -23.73 26.60
N PHE A 185 -10.03 -22.89 27.21
CA PHE A 185 -10.94 -22.01 26.46
C PHE A 185 -10.17 -21.10 25.51
N ARG A 186 -8.99 -20.62 25.92
CA ARG A 186 -8.12 -19.79 25.06
C ARG A 186 -7.61 -20.56 23.83
N ALA A 187 -7.21 -21.82 23.99
CA ALA A 187 -6.75 -22.67 22.89
C ALA A 187 -7.90 -22.96 21.91
N LEU A 188 -9.08 -23.31 22.39
CA LEU A 188 -10.26 -23.59 21.58
C LEU A 188 -10.73 -22.36 20.81
N ILE A 189 -10.72 -21.20 21.43
CA ILE A 189 -11.07 -19.94 20.77
C ILE A 189 -10.04 -19.59 19.69
N ASN A 190 -8.76 -19.74 19.98
CA ASN A 190 -7.71 -19.47 18.99
C ASN A 190 -7.78 -20.40 17.78
N GLU A 191 -8.13 -21.66 17.97
CA GLU A 191 -8.35 -22.61 16.87
C GLU A 191 -9.51 -22.19 15.97
N GLN A 192 -10.57 -21.61 16.54
CA GLN A 192 -11.75 -21.16 15.79
C GLN A 192 -11.61 -19.71 15.27
N LYS A 193 -10.61 -18.96 15.73
CA LYS A 193 -10.45 -17.53 15.44
C LYS A 193 -10.30 -17.24 13.94
N ASP A 194 -9.61 -18.11 13.22
CA ASP A 194 -9.40 -17.95 11.77
C ASP A 194 -10.71 -18.17 11.00
N ILE A 195 -11.55 -19.10 11.46
CA ILE A 195 -12.87 -19.37 10.86
C ILE A 195 -13.84 -18.20 11.07
N VAL A 196 -13.75 -17.53 12.22
CA VAL A 196 -14.65 -16.41 12.58
C VAL A 196 -14.24 -15.11 11.85
N ARG A 197 -12.99 -15.02 11.40
CA ARG A 197 -12.47 -13.85 10.68
C ARG A 197 -12.70 -13.89 9.17
N GLU A 198 -13.08 -15.03 8.60
CA GLU A 198 -13.50 -15.15 7.20
C GLU A 198 -14.94 -14.67 6.99
#